data_32a9605d9e289e1a4af61910fca090aa
#
_entry.id   32a9605d9e289e1a4af61910fca090aa
#
_cell.length_a   1.000
_cell.length_b   1.000
_cell.length_c   1.000
_cell.angle_alpha   90.00
_cell.angle_beta   90.00
_cell.angle_gamma   90.00
#
_symmetry.space_group_name_H-M   'P 1'
#
loop_
_entity.id
_entity.type
_entity.pdbx_description
1 polymer ?
#
loop_
_entity_poly.entity_id
_entity_poly.type
_entity_poly.pdbx_seq_one_letter_code
_entity_poly.pdbx_strand_id
1 'polypeptide(L)'
;SKFLKLKNIDYLLSTSVENISWLLNIRGSDAMSSPLTNGKILFNKNRKIIFFTNINKVTPQIKKFFGKKVIFIKEESFINYLRKIKKTKILIDKKTCSFYYEKNIHSSNTIINIEDPIYLLKAIKNKTEINNTKIAHLFDGIALTKFIFWSKNNYKKTKLTEISAQNKLEMYKKQHQEYLYPSFNTISGFGSNGAIVHYRSSHKTNKQIKGNNIFLLDSGSQYFYGTTDVTRTIAIGKVSNLQKKIYSTVLKAHIAVASYKLKKTTLGKHIDKVARAPLLKLGYNYSHGTGHGVGYFLNVHEGPQ
;
A
#
# COMPACT_ATOMS: atom_id res chain seq x y z
N SER A 1 8.45 0.66 23.00
CA SER A 1 9.01 1.17 24.27
C SER A 1 10.48 0.81 24.47
N LYS A 2 10.91 -0.45 24.21
CA LYS A 2 12.31 -0.88 24.36
C LYS A 2 13.28 0.04 23.58
N PHE A 3 12.96 0.34 22.31
CA PHE A 3 13.72 1.28 21.48
C PHE A 3 13.85 2.67 22.13
N LEU A 4 12.75 3.24 22.61
CA LEU A 4 12.76 4.57 23.26
C LEU A 4 13.63 4.58 24.52
N LYS A 5 13.54 3.52 25.35
CA LYS A 5 14.38 3.39 26.54
C LYS A 5 15.86 3.31 26.20
N LEU A 6 16.23 2.47 25.21
CA LEU A 6 17.63 2.31 24.77
C LEU A 6 18.22 3.61 24.22
N LYS A 7 17.42 4.44 23.56
CA LYS A 7 17.82 5.74 23.00
C LYS A 7 17.64 6.91 23.96
N ASN A 8 17.19 6.65 25.21
CA ASN A 8 16.86 7.68 26.20
C ASN A 8 15.90 8.75 25.65
N ILE A 9 14.83 8.32 24.99
CA ILE A 9 13.77 9.15 24.41
C ILE A 9 12.49 8.97 25.23
N ASP A 10 11.81 10.09 25.54
CA ASP A 10 10.62 10.07 26.39
C ASP A 10 9.35 9.75 25.59
N TYR A 11 9.24 10.33 24.39
CA TYR A 11 8.07 10.19 23.52
C TYR A 11 8.46 9.94 22.07
N LEU A 12 7.68 9.11 21.39
CA LEU A 12 7.55 9.08 19.94
C LEU A 12 6.28 9.84 19.56
N LEU A 13 6.40 10.89 18.77
CA LEU A 13 5.30 11.52 18.08
C LEU A 13 5.21 10.90 16.69
N SER A 14 4.15 10.14 16.42
CA SER A 14 3.86 9.63 15.08
C SER A 14 2.58 10.27 14.53
N THR A 15 2.66 10.73 13.30
CA THR A 15 1.55 11.31 12.53
C THR A 15 1.25 10.51 11.27
N SER A 16 2.03 9.44 11.03
CA SER A 16 1.81 8.49 9.94
C SER A 16 0.63 7.58 10.28
N VAL A 17 -0.50 7.79 9.60
CA VAL A 17 -1.76 7.10 9.90
C VAL A 17 -1.70 5.59 9.69
N GLU A 18 -0.90 5.12 8.73
CA GLU A 18 -0.65 3.70 8.50
C GLU A 18 0.16 3.07 9.64
N ASN A 19 1.17 3.78 10.16
CA ASN A 19 1.95 3.32 11.31
C ASN A 19 1.08 3.24 12.57
N ILE A 20 0.22 4.25 12.77
CA ILE A 20 -0.74 4.31 13.88
C ILE A 20 -1.74 3.15 13.79
N SER A 21 -2.34 2.95 12.61
CA SER A 21 -3.32 1.89 12.37
C SER A 21 -2.71 0.50 12.61
N TRP A 22 -1.46 0.29 12.18
CA TRP A 22 -0.74 -0.95 12.43
C TRP A 22 -0.40 -1.13 13.91
N LEU A 23 0.18 -0.12 14.55
CA LEU A 23 0.60 -0.19 15.96
C LEU A 23 -0.57 -0.48 16.90
N LEU A 24 -1.70 0.16 16.66
CA LEU A 24 -2.92 -0.02 17.46
C LEU A 24 -3.76 -1.22 16.99
N ASN A 25 -3.39 -1.84 15.88
CA ASN A 25 -4.17 -2.90 15.22
C ASN A 25 -5.63 -2.51 15.00
N ILE A 26 -5.86 -1.27 14.59
CA ILE A 26 -7.18 -0.74 14.24
C ILE A 26 -7.26 -0.43 12.76
N ARG A 27 -8.46 -0.50 12.24
CA ARG A 27 -8.78 -0.13 10.86
C ARG A 27 -9.96 0.82 10.86
N GLY A 28 -9.99 1.71 9.88
CA GLY A 28 -11.05 2.70 9.71
C GLY A 28 -11.34 2.95 8.24
N SER A 29 -12.24 3.86 7.97
CA SER A 29 -12.67 4.25 6.62
C SER A 29 -12.35 5.71 6.31
N ASP A 30 -11.29 6.25 6.90
CA ASP A 30 -10.94 7.67 6.74
C ASP A 30 -10.15 7.97 5.46
N ALA A 31 -9.67 6.92 4.78
CA ALA A 31 -8.99 7.05 3.49
C ALA A 31 -9.66 6.17 2.45
N MET A 32 -9.76 6.70 1.21
CA MET A 32 -10.27 5.92 0.08
C MET A 32 -9.32 4.76 -0.22
N SER A 33 -9.85 3.56 -0.44
CA SER A 33 -9.11 2.35 -0.81
C SER A 33 -8.09 1.84 0.24
N SER A 34 -7.96 2.51 1.38
CA SER A 34 -7.05 2.12 2.45
C SER A 34 -7.78 2.10 3.80
N PRO A 35 -7.72 1.01 4.57
CA PRO A 35 -8.46 0.88 5.82
C PRO A 35 -7.75 1.59 6.98
N LEU A 36 -7.60 2.91 6.88
CA LEU A 36 -6.86 3.75 7.81
C LEU A 36 -7.76 4.52 8.75
N THR A 37 -7.23 4.80 9.92
CA THR A 37 -7.84 5.67 10.92
C THR A 37 -7.01 6.93 11.10
N ASN A 38 -7.60 8.10 10.84
CA ASN A 38 -6.92 9.37 11.03
C ASN A 38 -6.68 9.69 12.52
N GLY A 39 -5.53 10.27 12.77
CA GLY A 39 -5.14 10.75 14.09
C GLY A 39 -3.64 10.91 14.25
N LYS A 40 -3.23 11.24 15.47
CA LYS A 40 -1.82 11.39 15.86
C LYS A 40 -1.63 10.69 17.19
N ILE A 41 -0.46 10.11 17.41
CA ILE A 41 -0.14 9.48 18.69
C ILE A 41 1.09 10.10 19.34
N LEU A 42 1.05 10.14 20.65
CA LEU A 42 2.22 10.25 21.51
C LEU A 42 2.40 8.94 22.24
N PHE A 43 3.45 8.20 21.88
CA PHE A 43 3.81 6.94 22.52
C PHE A 43 4.93 7.16 23.53
N ASN A 44 4.63 6.95 24.79
CA ASN A 44 5.56 7.15 25.90
C ASN A 44 6.48 5.93 26.10
N LYS A 45 7.72 6.16 26.55
CA LYS A 45 8.67 5.08 26.89
C LYS A 45 8.14 4.05 27.91
N ASN A 46 7.13 4.42 28.71
CA ASN A 46 6.46 3.56 29.69
C ASN A 46 5.23 2.83 29.13
N ARG A 47 5.11 2.70 27.79
CA ARG A 47 4.05 1.98 27.07
C ARG A 47 2.65 2.61 27.12
N LYS A 48 2.50 3.85 27.55
CA LYS A 48 1.23 4.59 27.43
C LYS A 48 1.15 5.23 26.05
N ILE A 49 -0.03 5.19 25.46
CA ILE A 49 -0.33 5.82 24.18
C ILE A 49 -1.41 6.85 24.41
N ILE A 50 -1.18 8.05 23.91
CA ILE A 50 -2.21 9.07 23.79
C ILE A 50 -2.54 9.15 22.32
N PHE A 51 -3.81 8.88 21.99
CA PHE A 51 -4.31 8.89 20.62
C PHE A 51 -5.27 10.05 20.43
N PHE A 52 -4.84 11.02 19.63
CA PHE A 52 -5.63 12.19 19.25
C PHE A 52 -6.36 11.86 17.96
N THR A 53 -7.69 11.79 18.03
CA THR A 53 -8.54 11.38 16.91
C THR A 53 -9.95 11.97 17.08
N ASN A 54 -10.79 11.80 16.06
CA ASN A 54 -12.21 12.11 16.21
C ASN A 54 -12.86 11.16 17.23
N ILE A 55 -13.19 11.72 18.39
CA ILE A 55 -13.67 10.94 19.54
C ILE A 55 -15.02 10.25 19.28
N ASN A 56 -15.81 10.76 18.33
CA ASN A 56 -17.11 10.18 17.95
C ASN A 56 -16.98 8.80 17.29
N LYS A 57 -15.79 8.46 16.79
CA LYS A 57 -15.47 7.13 16.22
C LYS A 57 -15.05 6.11 17.27
N VAL A 58 -14.76 6.56 18.49
CA VAL A 58 -14.23 5.72 19.57
C VAL A 58 -15.39 5.12 20.37
N THR A 59 -15.83 3.95 19.94
CA THR A 59 -16.94 3.23 20.58
C THR A 59 -16.58 2.71 21.99
N PRO A 60 -17.56 2.39 22.83
CA PRO A 60 -17.31 1.74 24.12
C PRO A 60 -16.51 0.44 23.99
N GLN A 61 -16.74 -0.34 22.92
CA GLN A 61 -16.02 -1.58 22.63
C GLN A 61 -14.54 -1.30 22.38
N ILE A 62 -14.20 -0.27 21.60
CA ILE A 62 -12.82 0.15 21.34
C ILE A 62 -12.15 0.58 22.66
N LYS A 63 -12.81 1.37 23.47
CA LYS A 63 -12.31 1.78 24.81
C LYS A 63 -12.05 0.57 25.69
N LYS A 64 -12.98 -0.38 25.75
CA LYS A 64 -12.84 -1.62 26.51
C LYS A 64 -11.67 -2.47 26.04
N PHE A 65 -11.49 -2.60 24.72
CA PHE A 65 -10.38 -3.35 24.11
C PHE A 65 -8.99 -2.81 24.53
N PHE A 66 -8.81 -1.50 24.52
CA PHE A 66 -7.53 -0.89 24.88
C PHE A 66 -7.35 -0.71 26.40
N GLY A 67 -8.43 -0.64 27.15
CA GLY A 67 -8.39 -0.38 28.59
C GLY A 67 -7.60 0.90 28.91
N LYS A 68 -6.73 0.82 29.92
CA LYS A 68 -5.89 1.97 30.36
C LYS A 68 -4.62 2.18 29.52
N LYS A 69 -4.36 1.35 28.50
CA LYS A 69 -3.14 1.43 27.67
C LYS A 69 -3.17 2.58 26.67
N VAL A 70 -4.36 2.91 26.15
CA VAL A 70 -4.58 4.00 25.20
C VAL A 70 -5.56 5.01 25.80
N ILE A 71 -5.14 6.26 25.82
CA ILE A 71 -5.95 7.40 26.21
C ILE A 71 -6.42 8.10 24.94
N PHE A 72 -7.72 8.15 24.71
CA PHE A 72 -8.31 8.83 23.56
C PHE A 72 -8.62 10.28 23.91
N ILE A 73 -8.13 11.20 23.10
CA ILE A 73 -8.31 12.65 23.25
C ILE A 73 -8.83 13.23 21.94
N LYS A 74 -9.64 14.28 22.02
CA LYS A 74 -10.11 15.02 20.86
C LYS A 74 -8.94 15.57 20.05
N GLU A 75 -9.00 15.39 18.73
CA GLU A 75 -7.92 15.79 17.81
C GLU A 75 -7.56 17.27 17.92
N GLU A 76 -8.55 18.13 18.13
CA GLU A 76 -8.40 19.58 18.27
C GLU A 76 -7.51 19.96 19.47
N SER A 77 -7.41 19.11 20.47
CA SER A 77 -6.58 19.33 21.65
C SER A 77 -5.09 19.03 21.40
N PHE A 78 -4.72 18.46 20.26
CA PHE A 78 -3.35 17.97 19.99
C PHE A 78 -2.29 19.07 20.11
N ILE A 79 -2.50 20.22 19.48
CA ILE A 79 -1.55 21.34 19.49
C ILE A 79 -1.35 21.86 20.92
N ASN A 80 -2.45 22.06 21.65
CA ASN A 80 -2.37 22.51 23.04
C ASN A 80 -1.63 21.50 23.93
N TYR A 81 -1.75 20.22 23.62
CA TYR A 81 -1.04 19.16 24.33
C TYR A 81 0.46 19.22 24.04
N LEU A 82 0.89 19.39 22.77
CA LEU A 82 2.29 19.55 22.40
C LEU A 82 2.96 20.73 23.08
N ARG A 83 2.27 21.87 23.19
CA ARG A 83 2.76 23.08 23.87
C ARG A 83 2.94 22.91 25.38
N LYS A 84 2.20 21.98 26.00
CA LYS A 84 2.25 21.71 27.45
C LYS A 84 3.37 20.75 27.84
N ILE A 85 3.84 19.89 26.93
CA ILE A 85 4.96 18.98 27.18
C ILE A 85 6.24 19.81 27.28
N LYS A 86 6.99 19.64 28.35
CA LYS A 86 8.22 20.39 28.59
C LYS A 86 9.33 19.50 29.12
N LYS A 87 10.58 19.89 28.83
CA LYS A 87 11.81 19.26 29.35
C LYS A 87 11.88 17.76 29.06
N THR A 88 11.45 17.34 27.85
CA THR A 88 11.49 15.94 27.40
C THR A 88 12.20 15.79 26.06
N LYS A 89 12.59 14.56 25.74
CA LYS A 89 13.13 14.19 24.43
C LYS A 89 12.01 13.56 23.59
N ILE A 90 11.68 14.20 22.47
CA ILE A 90 10.60 13.78 21.57
C ILE A 90 11.20 13.36 20.24
N LEU A 91 10.98 12.10 19.86
CA LEU A 91 11.30 11.59 18.53
C LEU A 91 10.20 12.00 17.56
N ILE A 92 10.59 12.59 16.45
CA ILE A 92 9.74 12.80 15.28
C ILE A 92 10.43 12.25 14.04
N ASP A 93 9.65 11.81 13.07
CA ASP A 93 10.13 11.55 11.71
C ASP A 93 9.74 12.73 10.83
N LYS A 94 10.71 13.57 10.45
CA LYS A 94 10.47 14.78 9.64
C LYS A 94 9.95 14.48 8.23
N LYS A 95 10.04 13.23 7.74
CA LYS A 95 9.46 12.83 6.45
C LYS A 95 7.93 12.74 6.52
N THR A 96 7.39 12.42 7.69
CA THR A 96 5.95 12.20 7.89
C THR A 96 5.31 13.20 8.85
N CYS A 97 6.09 13.84 9.72
CA CYS A 97 5.60 14.85 10.65
C CYS A 97 5.54 16.23 9.98
N SER A 98 4.35 16.82 9.97
CA SER A 98 4.19 18.19 9.47
C SER A 98 5.06 19.18 10.23
N PHE A 99 5.70 20.10 9.50
CA PHE A 99 6.45 21.22 10.08
C PHE A 99 5.60 22.08 11.06
N TYR A 100 4.31 22.18 10.81
CA TYR A 100 3.39 22.84 11.72
C TYR A 100 3.37 22.17 13.11
N TYR A 101 3.38 20.84 13.19
CA TYR A 101 3.44 20.13 14.46
C TYR A 101 4.80 20.29 15.15
N GLU A 102 5.89 20.18 14.39
CA GLU A 102 7.24 20.40 14.91
C GLU A 102 7.36 21.77 15.58
N LYS A 103 6.90 22.84 14.91
CA LYS A 103 6.93 24.22 15.46
C LYS A 103 6.07 24.41 16.72
N ASN A 104 5.09 23.57 16.94
CA ASN A 104 4.24 23.67 18.13
C ASN A 104 4.75 22.83 19.30
N ILE A 105 5.85 22.09 19.16
CA ILE A 105 6.54 21.47 20.29
C ILE A 105 7.22 22.57 21.10
N HIS A 106 6.97 22.60 22.43
CA HIS A 106 7.55 23.63 23.29
C HIS A 106 9.09 23.63 23.23
N SER A 107 9.72 24.81 23.16
CA SER A 107 11.17 24.99 22.94
C SER A 107 12.07 24.35 24.00
N SER A 108 11.56 24.09 25.20
CA SER A 108 12.33 23.39 26.26
C SER A 108 12.50 21.88 26.00
N ASN A 109 11.87 21.33 24.95
CA ASN A 109 12.03 19.93 24.57
C ASN A 109 13.19 19.76 23.58
N THR A 110 13.83 18.59 23.63
CA THR A 110 14.81 18.19 22.63
C THR A 110 14.13 17.37 21.56
N ILE A 111 14.11 17.86 20.32
CA ILE A 111 13.58 17.13 19.18
C ILE A 111 14.67 16.22 18.62
N ILE A 112 14.36 14.94 18.47
CA ILE A 112 15.22 13.92 17.88
C ILE A 112 14.61 13.50 16.56
N ASN A 113 15.28 13.84 15.45
CA ASN A 113 14.84 13.46 14.11
C ASN A 113 15.42 12.09 13.74
N ILE A 114 14.57 11.07 13.80
CA ILE A 114 14.89 9.70 13.39
C ILE A 114 13.65 9.15 12.69
N GLU A 115 13.85 8.31 11.68
CA GLU A 115 12.76 7.59 11.02
C GLU A 115 11.87 6.86 12.04
N ASP A 116 10.55 6.95 11.87
CA ASP A 116 9.60 6.30 12.79
C ASP A 116 9.90 4.78 12.86
N PRO A 117 10.30 4.26 14.02
CA PRO A 117 10.66 2.85 14.16
C PRO A 117 9.52 1.89 13.86
N ILE A 118 8.27 2.36 13.85
CA ILE A 118 7.11 1.55 13.50
C ILE A 118 7.16 1.19 12.01
N TYR A 119 7.71 2.06 11.17
CA TYR A 119 7.83 1.84 9.73
C TYR A 119 8.51 0.52 9.40
N LEU A 120 9.70 0.28 9.97
CA LEU A 120 10.43 -0.97 9.75
C LEU A 120 9.77 -2.17 10.42
N LEU A 121 9.21 -2.00 11.63
CA LEU A 121 8.51 -3.06 12.34
C LEU A 121 7.29 -3.56 11.56
N LYS A 122 6.54 -2.65 10.94
CA LYS A 122 5.39 -2.95 10.09
C LYS A 122 5.79 -3.63 8.77
N ALA A 123 6.92 -3.21 8.17
CA ALA A 123 7.41 -3.78 6.92
C ALA A 123 7.82 -5.26 7.06
N ILE A 124 8.28 -5.69 8.23
CA ILE A 124 8.65 -7.08 8.52
C ILE A 124 7.41 -7.83 9.01
N LYS A 125 6.75 -8.55 8.08
CA LYS A 125 5.50 -9.27 8.35
C LYS A 125 5.74 -10.48 9.28
N ASN A 126 4.87 -10.64 10.26
CA ASN A 126 4.84 -11.82 11.10
C ASN A 126 4.16 -13.01 10.37
N LYS A 127 4.20 -14.19 10.97
CA LYS A 127 3.65 -15.42 10.37
C LYS A 127 2.15 -15.32 10.06
N THR A 128 1.38 -14.68 10.92
CA THR A 128 -0.08 -14.50 10.72
C THR A 128 -0.33 -13.56 9.52
N GLU A 129 0.36 -12.43 9.46
CA GLU A 129 0.26 -11.48 8.35
C GLU A 129 0.65 -12.12 7.02
N ILE A 130 1.73 -12.93 7.00
CA ILE A 130 2.17 -13.65 5.78
C ILE A 130 1.11 -14.67 5.33
N ASN A 131 0.61 -15.49 6.25
CA ASN A 131 -0.38 -16.53 5.90
C ASN A 131 -1.67 -15.91 5.38
N ASN A 132 -2.16 -14.88 6.04
CA ASN A 132 -3.38 -14.19 5.63
C ASN A 132 -3.21 -13.44 4.29
N THR A 133 -2.05 -12.83 4.05
CA THR A 133 -1.75 -12.22 2.74
C THR A 133 -1.77 -13.26 1.61
N LYS A 134 -1.27 -14.48 1.84
CA LYS A 134 -1.38 -15.57 0.86
C LYS A 134 -2.83 -15.95 0.57
N ILE A 135 -3.68 -16.00 1.61
CA ILE A 135 -5.13 -16.26 1.46
C ILE A 135 -5.79 -15.16 0.66
N ALA A 136 -5.53 -13.88 0.96
CA ALA A 136 -6.06 -12.75 0.22
C ALA A 136 -5.68 -12.82 -1.28
N HIS A 137 -4.42 -13.12 -1.58
CA HIS A 137 -3.95 -13.26 -2.97
C HIS A 137 -4.52 -14.50 -3.69
N LEU A 138 -4.85 -15.56 -2.97
CA LEU A 138 -5.55 -16.72 -3.53
C LEU A 138 -6.95 -16.32 -4.02
N PHE A 139 -7.72 -15.62 -3.20
CA PHE A 139 -9.07 -15.18 -3.57
C PHE A 139 -9.06 -14.17 -4.71
N ASP A 140 -8.17 -13.20 -4.65
CA ASP A 140 -8.00 -12.21 -5.71
C ASP A 140 -7.54 -12.89 -7.03
N GLY A 141 -6.64 -13.86 -6.94
CA GLY A 141 -6.16 -14.66 -8.06
C GLY A 141 -7.25 -15.49 -8.72
N ILE A 142 -8.19 -16.04 -7.95
CA ILE A 142 -9.37 -16.76 -8.48
C ILE A 142 -10.23 -15.80 -9.31
N ALA A 143 -10.56 -14.62 -8.77
CA ALA A 143 -11.37 -13.62 -9.48
C ALA A 143 -10.68 -13.14 -10.77
N LEU A 144 -9.39 -12.87 -10.71
CA LEU A 144 -8.59 -12.45 -11.85
C LEU A 144 -8.50 -13.55 -12.92
N THR A 145 -8.32 -14.81 -12.53
CA THR A 145 -8.28 -15.96 -13.45
C THR A 145 -9.61 -16.15 -14.16
N LYS A 146 -10.73 -16.08 -13.43
CA LYS A 146 -12.08 -16.10 -14.01
C LYS A 146 -12.26 -14.97 -15.03
N PHE A 147 -11.80 -13.76 -14.69
CA PHE A 147 -11.88 -12.61 -15.60
C PHE A 147 -11.03 -12.83 -16.85
N ILE A 148 -9.79 -13.30 -16.74
CA ILE A 148 -8.90 -13.55 -17.89
C ILE A 148 -9.52 -14.59 -18.83
N PHE A 149 -10.03 -15.69 -18.29
CA PHE A 149 -10.73 -16.70 -19.05
C PHE A 149 -11.95 -16.12 -19.78
N TRP A 150 -12.80 -15.41 -19.05
CA TRP A 150 -13.99 -14.78 -19.61
C TRP A 150 -13.63 -13.75 -20.71
N SER A 151 -12.65 -12.89 -20.47
CA SER A 151 -12.26 -11.86 -21.43
C SER A 151 -11.75 -12.44 -22.75
N LYS A 152 -10.91 -13.48 -22.69
CA LYS A 152 -10.39 -14.19 -23.87
C LYS A 152 -11.51 -14.84 -24.73
N ASN A 153 -12.57 -15.32 -24.11
CA ASN A 153 -13.67 -15.97 -24.81
C ASN A 153 -14.76 -14.99 -25.29
N ASN A 154 -14.78 -13.76 -24.76
CA ASN A 154 -15.88 -12.83 -25.01
C ASN A 154 -15.48 -11.53 -25.70
N TYR A 155 -14.19 -11.17 -25.82
CA TYR A 155 -13.78 -9.89 -26.42
C TYR A 155 -14.23 -9.70 -27.88
N LYS A 156 -14.49 -10.79 -28.62
CA LYS A 156 -15.05 -10.76 -29.98
C LYS A 156 -16.58 -10.75 -30.00
N LYS A 157 -17.22 -11.29 -28.95
CA LYS A 157 -18.69 -11.49 -28.89
C LYS A 157 -19.41 -10.31 -28.25
N THR A 158 -18.69 -9.54 -27.42
CA THR A 158 -19.23 -8.40 -26.68
C THR A 158 -18.45 -7.14 -26.98
N LYS A 159 -19.07 -5.96 -26.84
CA LYS A 159 -18.38 -4.68 -26.93
C LYS A 159 -17.59 -4.45 -25.63
N LEU A 160 -16.52 -5.23 -25.44
CA LEU A 160 -15.65 -5.09 -24.27
C LEU A 160 -14.82 -3.79 -24.37
N THR A 161 -14.86 -2.99 -23.33
CA THR A 161 -14.07 -1.74 -23.20
C THR A 161 -13.23 -1.78 -21.94
N GLU A 162 -12.28 -0.86 -21.78
CA GLU A 162 -11.45 -0.75 -20.58
C GLU A 162 -12.32 -0.60 -19.31
N ILE A 163 -13.35 0.27 -19.33
CA ILE A 163 -14.28 0.46 -18.22
C ILE A 163 -15.11 -0.80 -17.95
N SER A 164 -15.67 -1.41 -19.01
CA SER A 164 -16.49 -2.62 -18.82
C SER A 164 -15.65 -3.83 -18.35
N ALA A 165 -14.39 -3.90 -18.74
CA ALA A 165 -13.44 -4.91 -18.24
C ALA A 165 -13.16 -4.75 -16.75
N GLN A 166 -12.86 -3.53 -16.30
CA GLN A 166 -12.68 -3.20 -14.90
C GLN A 166 -13.92 -3.56 -14.05
N ASN A 167 -15.13 -3.17 -14.53
CA ASN A 167 -16.38 -3.48 -13.84
C ASN A 167 -16.65 -4.99 -13.77
N LYS A 168 -16.30 -5.72 -14.83
CA LYS A 168 -16.46 -7.19 -14.87
C LYS A 168 -15.52 -7.89 -13.88
N LEU A 169 -14.26 -7.44 -13.76
CA LEU A 169 -13.34 -7.94 -12.75
C LEU A 169 -13.87 -7.67 -11.33
N GLU A 170 -14.32 -6.45 -11.09
CA GLU A 170 -14.90 -6.06 -9.80
C GLU A 170 -16.11 -6.94 -9.43
N MET A 171 -16.95 -7.28 -10.40
CA MET A 171 -18.06 -8.20 -10.19
C MET A 171 -17.60 -9.60 -9.75
N TYR A 172 -16.49 -10.12 -10.30
CA TYR A 172 -15.94 -11.40 -9.87
C TYR A 172 -15.33 -11.32 -8.47
N LYS A 173 -14.66 -10.20 -8.11
CA LYS A 173 -14.11 -9.98 -6.78
C LYS A 173 -15.22 -9.93 -5.71
N LYS A 174 -16.32 -9.25 -5.98
CA LYS A 174 -17.51 -9.15 -5.10
C LYS A 174 -18.23 -10.48 -4.84
N GLN A 175 -17.92 -11.53 -5.58
CA GLN A 175 -18.45 -12.87 -5.28
C GLN A 175 -17.86 -13.48 -4.00
N HIS A 176 -16.75 -12.96 -3.53
CA HIS A 176 -16.13 -13.41 -2.30
C HIS A 176 -16.66 -12.60 -1.11
N GLN A 177 -17.19 -13.26 -0.09
CA GLN A 177 -17.83 -12.62 1.07
C GLN A 177 -16.89 -11.69 1.87
N GLU A 178 -15.59 -11.97 1.88
CA GLU A 178 -14.60 -11.18 2.60
C GLU A 178 -14.00 -10.03 1.78
N TYR A 179 -14.46 -9.87 0.53
CA TYR A 179 -14.08 -8.71 -0.29
C TYR A 179 -14.72 -7.44 0.26
N LEU A 180 -13.91 -6.40 0.44
CA LEU A 180 -14.39 -5.13 0.97
C LEU A 180 -14.52 -4.07 -0.15
N TYR A 181 -13.42 -3.73 -0.78
CA TYR A 181 -13.32 -2.72 -1.85
C TYR A 181 -11.95 -2.80 -2.54
N PRO A 182 -11.76 -2.11 -3.68
CA PRO A 182 -10.45 -2.06 -4.34
C PRO A 182 -9.38 -1.41 -3.46
N SER A 183 -8.17 -1.98 -3.43
CA SER A 183 -7.01 -1.39 -2.73
C SER A 183 -6.46 -0.15 -3.45
N PHE A 184 -6.81 0.01 -4.73
CA PHE A 184 -6.59 1.18 -5.57
C PHE A 184 -7.52 1.12 -6.78
N ASN A 185 -7.68 2.24 -7.49
CA ASN A 185 -8.49 2.27 -8.71
C ASN A 185 -7.87 1.35 -9.77
N THR A 186 -8.61 0.34 -10.20
CA THR A 186 -8.15 -0.62 -11.22
C THR A 186 -7.65 0.10 -12.47
N ILE A 187 -6.44 -0.23 -12.90
CA ILE A 187 -5.85 0.22 -14.15
C ILE A 187 -6.21 -0.78 -15.22
N SER A 188 -6.92 -0.34 -16.23
CA SER A 188 -7.40 -1.15 -17.35
C SER A 188 -7.02 -0.42 -18.62
N GLY A 189 -5.88 -0.79 -19.23
CA GLY A 189 -5.28 -0.07 -20.35
C GLY A 189 -5.06 -0.96 -21.57
N PHE A 190 -5.73 -0.63 -22.70
CA PHE A 190 -5.59 -1.34 -23.95
C PHE A 190 -4.68 -0.58 -24.93
N GLY A 191 -3.69 -1.29 -25.48
CA GLY A 191 -2.71 -0.73 -26.41
C GLY A 191 -1.93 0.42 -25.76
N SER A 192 -1.96 1.61 -26.38
CA SER A 192 -1.20 2.79 -25.90
C SER A 192 -1.62 3.26 -24.50
N ASN A 193 -2.88 3.03 -24.07
CA ASN A 193 -3.30 3.38 -22.71
C ASN A 193 -2.58 2.55 -21.64
N GLY A 194 -2.19 1.31 -21.95
CA GLY A 194 -1.40 0.47 -21.06
C GLY A 194 0.05 0.97 -20.83
N ALA A 195 0.53 1.92 -21.62
CA ALA A 195 1.84 2.54 -21.43
C ALA A 195 1.83 3.73 -20.45
N ILE A 196 0.65 4.20 -20.07
CA ILE A 196 0.49 5.32 -19.14
C ILE A 196 0.52 4.78 -17.72
N VAL A 197 1.54 5.18 -16.94
CA VAL A 197 1.67 4.80 -15.52
C VAL A 197 0.46 5.33 -14.73
N HIS A 198 -0.16 4.46 -13.92
CA HIS A 198 -1.38 4.76 -13.17
C HIS A 198 -2.56 5.25 -14.05
N TYR A 199 -2.66 4.73 -15.28
CA TYR A 199 -3.74 5.10 -16.19
C TYR A 199 -5.12 4.93 -15.54
N ARG A 200 -5.98 5.93 -15.76
CA ARG A 200 -7.39 5.89 -15.33
C ARG A 200 -8.28 6.01 -16.55
N SER A 201 -8.98 4.94 -16.86
CA SER A 201 -9.98 4.98 -17.92
C SER A 201 -11.14 5.90 -17.54
N SER A 202 -11.51 6.77 -18.48
CA SER A 202 -12.65 7.70 -18.37
C SER A 202 -13.54 7.55 -19.58
N HIS A 203 -14.74 8.08 -19.56
CA HIS A 203 -15.62 8.04 -20.73
C HIS A 203 -14.97 8.63 -22.00
N LYS A 204 -14.05 9.61 -21.84
CA LYS A 204 -13.34 10.24 -22.96
C LYS A 204 -12.17 9.40 -23.49
N THR A 205 -11.52 8.61 -22.64
CA THR A 205 -10.31 7.85 -22.99
C THR A 205 -10.55 6.36 -23.14
N ASN A 206 -11.74 5.88 -22.80
CA ASN A 206 -12.15 4.48 -22.78
C ASN A 206 -12.03 3.82 -24.15
N LYS A 207 -11.09 2.93 -24.33
CA LYS A 207 -10.91 2.17 -25.58
C LYS A 207 -11.71 0.87 -25.57
N GLN A 208 -12.16 0.50 -26.78
CA GLN A 208 -12.68 -0.84 -27.00
C GLN A 208 -11.51 -1.84 -27.07
N ILE A 209 -11.61 -2.93 -26.33
CA ILE A 209 -10.63 -4.03 -26.34
C ILE A 209 -10.96 -4.95 -27.49
N LYS A 210 -10.31 -4.74 -28.65
CA LYS A 210 -10.53 -5.50 -29.90
C LYS A 210 -9.28 -5.53 -30.78
N GLY A 211 -9.27 -6.44 -31.76
CA GLY A 211 -8.16 -6.54 -32.71
C GLY A 211 -6.93 -7.23 -32.13
N ASN A 212 -5.74 -6.78 -32.52
CA ASN A 212 -4.45 -7.42 -32.26
C ASN A 212 -3.55 -6.50 -31.43
N ASN A 213 -3.61 -6.59 -30.12
CA ASN A 213 -2.79 -5.79 -29.20
C ASN A 213 -2.70 -6.44 -27.83
N ILE A 214 -2.00 -5.78 -26.91
CA ILE A 214 -1.92 -6.17 -25.50
C ILE A 214 -2.91 -5.35 -24.66
N PHE A 215 -3.43 -5.99 -23.63
CA PHE A 215 -4.29 -5.40 -22.62
C PHE A 215 -3.62 -5.56 -21.25
N LEU A 216 -3.30 -4.45 -20.62
CA LEU A 216 -2.75 -4.39 -19.27
C LEU A 216 -3.89 -4.20 -18.29
N LEU A 217 -3.93 -5.07 -17.29
CA LEU A 217 -4.88 -5.00 -16.18
C LEU A 217 -4.11 -5.06 -14.87
N ASP A 218 -4.20 -3.99 -14.09
CA ASP A 218 -3.58 -3.87 -12.78
C ASP A 218 -4.66 -3.58 -11.75
N SER A 219 -4.78 -4.42 -10.74
CA SER A 219 -5.85 -4.37 -9.77
C SER A 219 -5.45 -4.93 -8.42
N GLY A 220 -6.09 -4.44 -7.40
CA GLY A 220 -5.92 -4.94 -6.06
C GLY A 220 -7.21 -4.85 -5.26
N SER A 221 -7.21 -5.46 -4.09
CA SER A 221 -8.38 -5.60 -3.23
C SER A 221 -8.00 -5.45 -1.77
N GLN A 222 -8.91 -4.93 -0.98
CA GLN A 222 -8.89 -5.04 0.47
C GLN A 222 -9.78 -6.21 0.89
N TYR A 223 -9.21 -7.14 1.63
CA TYR A 223 -9.87 -8.22 2.34
C TYR A 223 -9.56 -8.10 3.82
N PHE A 224 -10.39 -8.66 4.71
CA PHE A 224 -10.02 -8.76 6.12
C PHE A 224 -8.71 -9.55 6.35
N TYR A 225 -8.32 -10.38 5.40
CA TYR A 225 -7.07 -11.13 5.40
C TYR A 225 -5.85 -10.33 4.92
N GLY A 226 -6.04 -9.17 4.29
CA GLY A 226 -4.93 -8.35 3.81
C GLY A 226 -5.25 -7.57 2.55
N THR A 227 -4.21 -6.94 2.03
CA THR A 227 -4.25 -6.12 0.82
C THR A 227 -3.60 -6.87 -0.32
N THR A 228 -4.18 -6.81 -1.53
CA THR A 228 -3.60 -7.40 -2.74
C THR A 228 -3.24 -6.33 -3.77
N ASP A 229 -2.29 -6.71 -4.64
CA ASP A 229 -1.81 -5.92 -5.76
C ASP A 229 -1.30 -6.88 -6.84
N VAL A 230 -1.96 -6.92 -7.99
CA VAL A 230 -1.68 -7.90 -9.04
C VAL A 230 -1.87 -7.29 -10.43
N THR A 231 -0.80 -7.30 -11.22
CA THR A 231 -0.85 -6.89 -12.63
C THR A 231 -0.76 -8.09 -13.58
N ARG A 232 -1.52 -8.05 -14.67
CA ARG A 232 -1.40 -8.99 -15.79
C ARG A 232 -1.47 -8.26 -17.13
N THR A 233 -0.60 -8.67 -18.05
CA THR A 233 -0.63 -8.25 -19.45
C THR A 233 -1.17 -9.40 -20.29
N ILE A 234 -2.27 -9.16 -21.01
CA ILE A 234 -3.05 -10.17 -21.72
C ILE A 234 -2.96 -9.88 -23.23
N ALA A 235 -2.63 -10.91 -24.01
CA ALA A 235 -2.71 -10.80 -25.47
C ALA A 235 -4.16 -10.87 -25.93
N ILE A 236 -4.56 -9.91 -26.75
CA ILE A 236 -5.84 -9.84 -27.44
C ILE A 236 -5.58 -10.05 -28.95
N GLY A 237 -6.05 -11.15 -29.51
CA GLY A 237 -5.74 -11.54 -30.88
C GLY A 237 -4.25 -11.87 -31.11
N LYS A 238 -3.72 -11.60 -32.31
CA LYS A 238 -2.29 -11.76 -32.63
C LYS A 238 -1.48 -10.57 -32.11
N VAL A 239 -0.44 -10.84 -31.35
CA VAL A 239 0.52 -9.82 -30.91
C VAL A 239 1.78 -9.84 -31.79
N SER A 240 2.43 -8.68 -31.96
CA SER A 240 3.63 -8.55 -32.79
C SER A 240 4.83 -9.28 -32.17
N ASN A 241 5.83 -9.57 -32.99
CA ASN A 241 7.09 -10.17 -32.52
C ASN A 241 7.82 -9.25 -31.53
N LEU A 242 7.74 -7.93 -31.71
CA LEU A 242 8.27 -6.95 -30.76
C LEU A 242 7.58 -7.07 -29.39
N GLN A 243 6.25 -7.11 -29.37
CA GLN A 243 5.47 -7.28 -28.12
C GLN A 243 5.85 -8.57 -27.40
N LYS A 244 5.98 -9.70 -28.14
CA LYS A 244 6.44 -10.99 -27.57
C LYS A 244 7.83 -10.87 -26.97
N LYS A 245 8.78 -10.24 -27.70
CA LYS A 245 10.15 -10.04 -27.25
C LYS A 245 10.22 -9.22 -25.97
N ILE A 246 9.50 -8.08 -25.93
CA ILE A 246 9.47 -7.22 -24.75
C ILE A 246 8.80 -7.93 -23.56
N TYR A 247 7.63 -8.56 -23.77
CA TYR A 247 6.94 -9.34 -22.73
C TYR A 247 7.84 -10.41 -22.12
N SER A 248 8.53 -11.19 -22.96
CA SER A 248 9.46 -12.24 -22.50
C SER A 248 10.64 -11.65 -21.72
N THR A 249 11.10 -10.46 -22.10
CA THR A 249 12.20 -9.77 -21.41
C THR A 249 11.75 -9.24 -20.05
N VAL A 250 10.54 -8.67 -19.96
CA VAL A 250 9.94 -8.26 -18.67
C VAL A 250 9.73 -9.48 -17.77
N LEU A 251 9.27 -10.61 -18.32
CA LEU A 251 9.13 -11.85 -17.55
C LEU A 251 10.48 -12.36 -17.02
N LYS A 252 11.57 -12.30 -17.82
CA LYS A 252 12.92 -12.60 -17.34
C LYS A 252 13.36 -11.68 -16.21
N ALA A 253 13.05 -10.38 -16.30
CA ALA A 253 13.33 -9.42 -15.24
C ALA A 253 12.55 -9.76 -13.96
N HIS A 254 11.27 -10.09 -14.08
CA HIS A 254 10.42 -10.52 -12.95
C HIS A 254 10.97 -11.80 -12.28
N ILE A 255 11.33 -12.80 -13.06
CA ILE A 255 11.93 -14.05 -12.55
C ILE A 255 13.27 -13.76 -11.85
N ALA A 256 14.11 -12.88 -12.41
CA ALA A 256 15.38 -12.52 -11.81
C ALA A 256 15.20 -11.87 -10.43
N VAL A 257 14.20 -10.99 -10.29
CA VAL A 257 13.84 -10.39 -8.99
C VAL A 257 13.28 -11.44 -8.03
N ALA A 258 12.35 -12.28 -8.47
CA ALA A 258 11.75 -13.32 -7.64
C ALA A 258 12.77 -14.35 -7.14
N SER A 259 13.83 -14.61 -7.93
CA SER A 259 14.92 -15.53 -7.60
C SER A 259 16.07 -14.86 -6.85
N TYR A 260 16.03 -13.55 -6.63
CA TYR A 260 17.11 -12.82 -6.00
C TYR A 260 17.26 -13.19 -4.52
N LYS A 261 18.46 -13.65 -4.15
CA LYS A 261 18.75 -13.99 -2.75
C LYS A 261 19.06 -12.74 -1.93
N LEU A 262 18.15 -12.36 -1.08
CA LEU A 262 18.30 -11.22 -0.17
C LEU A 262 19.41 -11.46 0.85
N LYS A 263 20.25 -10.44 1.07
CA LYS A 263 21.25 -10.36 2.14
C LYS A 263 20.84 -9.26 3.13
N LYS A 264 21.40 -9.25 4.33
CA LYS A 264 21.15 -8.18 5.31
C LYS A 264 21.50 -6.78 4.80
N THR A 265 22.42 -6.68 3.84
CA THR A 265 22.86 -5.43 3.20
C THR A 265 22.12 -5.11 1.90
N THR A 266 21.12 -5.92 1.51
CA THR A 266 20.37 -5.67 0.28
C THR A 266 19.51 -4.44 0.45
N LEU A 267 19.63 -3.51 -0.49
CA LEU A 267 18.83 -2.30 -0.61
C LEU A 267 17.91 -2.37 -1.84
N GLY A 268 16.84 -1.62 -1.88
CA GLY A 268 15.93 -1.54 -3.03
C GLY A 268 16.66 -1.29 -4.36
N LYS A 269 17.66 -0.39 -4.38
CA LYS A 269 18.50 -0.12 -5.56
C LYS A 269 19.21 -1.35 -6.13
N HIS A 270 19.53 -2.35 -5.32
CA HIS A 270 20.15 -3.60 -5.81
C HIS A 270 19.13 -4.45 -6.55
N ILE A 271 17.90 -4.51 -6.06
CA ILE A 271 16.78 -5.21 -6.68
C ILE A 271 16.36 -4.51 -7.98
N ASP A 272 16.27 -3.17 -7.96
CA ASP A 272 15.98 -2.35 -9.14
C ASP A 272 16.98 -2.59 -10.27
N LYS A 273 18.29 -2.64 -9.95
CA LYS A 273 19.35 -2.96 -10.93
C LYS A 273 19.13 -4.35 -11.56
N VAL A 274 18.75 -5.35 -10.77
CA VAL A 274 18.46 -6.71 -11.25
C VAL A 274 17.25 -6.73 -12.18
N ALA A 275 16.19 -6.00 -11.83
CA ALA A 275 14.98 -5.90 -12.63
C ALA A 275 15.22 -5.20 -13.99
N ARG A 276 16.03 -4.14 -14.00
CA ARG A 276 16.31 -3.37 -15.24
C ARG A 276 17.29 -4.06 -16.18
N ALA A 277 18.19 -4.88 -15.67
CA ALA A 277 19.30 -5.45 -16.44
C ALA A 277 18.88 -6.17 -17.74
N PRO A 278 17.83 -7.03 -17.78
CA PRO A 278 17.40 -7.68 -19.01
C PRO A 278 16.87 -6.70 -20.06
N LEU A 279 16.18 -5.64 -19.64
CA LEU A 279 15.64 -4.61 -20.54
C LEU A 279 16.74 -3.71 -21.09
N LEU A 280 17.65 -3.24 -20.25
CA LEU A 280 18.79 -2.41 -20.65
C LEU A 280 19.68 -3.08 -21.70
N LYS A 281 19.86 -4.41 -21.63
CA LYS A 281 20.58 -5.19 -22.65
C LYS A 281 19.92 -5.13 -24.04
N LEU A 282 18.65 -4.79 -24.10
CA LEU A 282 17.91 -4.60 -25.36
C LEU A 282 17.71 -3.12 -25.75
N GLY A 283 18.34 -2.19 -25.03
CA GLY A 283 18.17 -0.75 -25.25
C GLY A 283 16.84 -0.19 -24.71
N TYR A 284 16.12 -0.94 -23.87
CA TYR A 284 14.87 -0.47 -23.26
C TYR A 284 15.03 -0.17 -21.78
N ASN A 285 14.21 0.73 -21.29
CA ASN A 285 14.10 1.06 -19.86
C ASN A 285 12.66 1.49 -19.55
N TYR A 286 12.34 1.65 -18.27
CA TYR A 286 11.08 2.21 -17.79
C TYR A 286 11.35 3.33 -16.77
N SER A 287 10.51 4.37 -16.74
CA SER A 287 10.70 5.59 -15.96
C SER A 287 10.03 5.59 -14.58
N HIS A 288 9.35 4.50 -14.21
CA HIS A 288 8.73 4.34 -12.89
C HIS A 288 9.59 3.50 -11.93
N GLY A 289 9.21 3.42 -10.65
CA GLY A 289 9.85 2.53 -9.68
C GLY A 289 9.63 1.06 -10.03
N THR A 290 10.56 0.19 -9.64
CA THR A 290 10.47 -1.26 -9.92
C THR A 290 9.38 -1.95 -9.10
N GLY A 291 9.18 -1.52 -7.86
CA GLY A 291 8.18 -2.13 -7.00
C GLY A 291 8.20 -1.53 -5.59
N HIS A 292 7.37 -2.10 -4.74
CA HIS A 292 7.16 -1.63 -3.36
C HIS A 292 6.68 -2.78 -2.47
N GLY A 293 6.73 -2.58 -1.16
CA GLY A 293 6.04 -3.44 -0.21
C GLY A 293 4.53 -3.24 -0.27
N VAL A 294 3.78 -4.20 0.26
CA VAL A 294 2.32 -4.13 0.39
C VAL A 294 1.95 -4.17 1.86
N GLY A 295 1.09 -3.25 2.29
CA GLY A 295 0.59 -3.21 3.66
C GLY A 295 -0.29 -4.42 3.99
N TYR A 296 -0.31 -4.84 5.24
CA TYR A 296 -1.20 -5.89 5.71
C TYR A 296 -2.53 -5.29 6.15
N PHE A 297 -3.53 -5.38 5.30
CA PHE A 297 -4.83 -4.70 5.48
C PHE A 297 -4.61 -3.22 5.82
N LEU A 298 -3.82 -2.55 4.96
CA LEU A 298 -3.40 -1.15 5.05
C LEU A 298 -3.24 -0.57 3.63
N ASN A 299 -2.32 0.40 3.45
CA ASN A 299 -1.99 0.94 2.14
C ASN A 299 -1.45 -0.13 1.21
N VAL A 300 -1.82 -0.09 -0.06
CA VAL A 300 -1.22 -0.95 -1.09
C VAL A 300 0.27 -0.64 -1.26
N HIS A 301 0.65 0.63 -1.28
CA HIS A 301 2.05 1.03 -1.27
C HIS A 301 2.58 1.12 0.15
N GLU A 302 3.54 0.30 0.46
CA GLU A 302 4.25 0.31 1.73
C GLU A 302 5.76 0.20 1.46
N GLY A 303 6.55 0.89 2.27
CA GLY A 303 8.01 0.75 2.17
C GLY A 303 8.54 -0.56 2.81
N PRO A 304 9.82 -0.86 2.54
CA PRO A 304 10.76 -0.08 1.73
C PRO A 304 10.44 -0.12 0.23
N GLN A 305 10.83 0.93 -0.49
CA GLN A 305 10.64 1.08 -1.93
C GLN A 305 11.99 1.11 -2.65
#